data_5cb466983ead8f7ac2f26fd90d6f0a1f
#
_entry.id   5cb466983ead8f7ac2f26fd90d6f0a1f
#
_cell.length_a   1.000
_cell.length_b   1.000
_cell.length_c   1.000
_cell.angle_alpha   90.00
_cell.angle_beta   90.00
_cell.angle_gamma   90.00
#
_symmetry.space_group_name_H-M   'P 1'
#
loop_
_entity.id
_entity.type
_entity.pdbx_description
1 polymer ?
#
loop_
_entity_poly.entity_id
_entity_poly.type
_entity_poly.pdbx_seq_one_letter_code
_entity_poly.pdbx_strand_id
1 'polypeptide(L)'
;MTTQSLSMLQAIRSALDVMLDQDSNTVIYGQDVGYFGGVFRATEGLQKKYGSQRVFDAPISESGIVGTAIGMAAYGLRPVVEIQFGDYFYPAMDQIVSELSRIRYRSVNDFTAPVTIRMPVGGGIYGGQTHSQSPEAIFTHIAGLRTVMPSNPIEAKGLLIAAIESPDPVIFLEPKRLYNGPFDGYYDRALQSWRDHELAQVPDGYYTTELDKAVIRRAGADVTVLAYGTMVHVALAAAQDAGIDAEVIDLRTIWPVDIETIVRSVHKTGRCVILHEATRTSGFGAELSALVQEHCFYSLEAPIERVTGWDAPYPHAHEWDYFPGPQRVIKAYQHVMKGL
;
A
#
# COMPACT_ATOMS: atom_id res chain seq x y z
N MET A 1 -10.25 23.33 7.89
CA MET A 1 -8.82 23.08 7.62
C MET A 1 -8.56 23.56 6.21
N THR A 2 -7.46 24.25 5.97
CA THR A 2 -7.00 24.56 4.62
C THR A 2 -6.59 23.27 3.91
N THR A 3 -6.67 23.23 2.59
CA THR A 3 -6.28 22.09 1.78
C THR A 3 -5.31 22.51 0.69
N GLN A 4 -4.50 21.59 0.21
CA GLN A 4 -3.63 21.74 -0.96
C GLN A 4 -3.99 20.71 -2.02
N SER A 5 -3.92 21.11 -3.29
CA SER A 5 -4.02 20.18 -4.42
C SER A 5 -2.72 19.40 -4.56
N LEU A 6 -2.72 18.12 -4.18
CA LEU A 6 -1.52 17.27 -4.16
C LEU A 6 -1.70 15.98 -4.93
N SER A 7 -0.66 15.56 -5.65
CA SER A 7 -0.51 14.17 -6.09
C SER A 7 -0.18 13.27 -4.90
N MET A 8 -0.23 11.94 -5.09
CA MET A 8 0.13 11.01 -4.02
C MET A 8 1.58 11.21 -3.57
N LEU A 9 2.51 11.40 -4.49
CA LEU A 9 3.92 11.65 -4.18
C LEU A 9 4.12 12.91 -3.35
N GLN A 10 3.41 13.99 -3.71
CA GLN A 10 3.43 15.24 -2.96
C GLN A 10 2.80 15.11 -1.57
N ALA A 11 1.75 14.28 -1.44
CA ALA A 11 1.12 13.99 -0.16
C ALA A 11 2.04 13.17 0.76
N ILE A 12 2.78 12.19 0.22
CA ILE A 12 3.84 11.45 0.94
C ILE A 12 4.91 12.43 1.42
N ARG A 13 5.41 13.29 0.53
CA ARG A 13 6.41 14.31 0.90
C ARG A 13 5.88 15.24 2.00
N SER A 14 4.62 15.64 1.92
CA SER A 14 3.97 16.47 2.95
C SER A 14 3.89 15.76 4.30
N ALA A 15 3.62 14.44 4.32
CA ALA A 15 3.65 13.65 5.55
C ALA A 15 5.04 13.64 6.20
N LEU A 16 6.07 13.40 5.38
CA LEU A 16 7.47 13.40 5.83
C LEU A 16 7.91 14.76 6.37
N ASP A 17 7.52 15.85 5.69
CA ASP A 17 7.78 17.23 6.11
C ASP A 17 7.14 17.55 7.47
N VAL A 18 5.88 17.18 7.65
CA VAL A 18 5.14 17.35 8.91
C VAL A 18 5.81 16.58 10.05
N MET A 19 6.22 15.34 9.83
CA MET A 19 6.83 14.51 10.88
C MET A 19 8.23 15.00 11.25
N LEU A 20 9.02 15.46 10.30
CA LEU A 20 10.32 16.09 10.58
C LEU A 20 10.18 17.40 11.37
N ASP A 21 9.10 18.14 11.15
CA ASP A 21 8.83 19.40 11.86
C ASP A 21 8.37 19.12 13.30
N GLN A 22 7.52 18.12 13.51
CA GLN A 22 6.87 17.87 14.80
C GLN A 22 7.68 16.97 15.75
N ASP A 23 8.46 16.03 15.22
CA ASP A 23 9.23 15.09 16.04
C ASP A 23 10.71 15.15 15.71
N SER A 24 11.50 15.69 16.64
CA SER A 24 12.96 15.80 16.51
C SER A 24 13.68 14.46 16.41
N ASN A 25 13.05 13.35 16.81
CA ASN A 25 13.61 12.00 16.72
C ASN A 25 13.35 11.36 15.34
N THR A 26 12.51 11.94 14.50
CA THR A 26 12.28 11.43 13.14
C THR A 26 13.53 11.65 12.28
N VAL A 27 14.03 10.58 11.68
CA VAL A 27 15.13 10.61 10.70
C VAL A 27 14.69 9.88 9.43
N ILE A 28 15.07 10.41 8.26
CA ILE A 28 14.70 9.86 6.96
C ILE A 28 15.95 9.54 6.16
N TYR A 29 16.09 8.32 5.68
CA TYR A 29 17.25 7.97 4.87
C TYR A 29 17.00 6.76 3.96
N GLY A 30 17.88 6.58 3.02
CA GLY A 30 17.89 5.54 2.02
C GLY A 30 18.80 5.91 0.87
N GLN A 31 18.83 5.12 -0.19
CA GLN A 31 19.60 5.42 -1.38
C GLN A 31 19.03 6.68 -2.07
N ASP A 32 19.87 7.67 -2.33
CA ASP A 32 19.53 8.96 -2.98
C ASP A 32 18.45 9.80 -2.27
N VAL A 33 18.11 9.47 -1.04
CA VAL A 33 17.03 10.13 -0.27
C VAL A 33 17.40 11.54 0.18
N GLY A 34 18.69 11.78 0.44
CA GLY A 34 19.22 13.03 0.97
C GLY A 34 19.27 14.15 -0.07
N TYR A 35 20.44 14.34 -0.67
CA TYR A 35 20.70 15.46 -1.59
C TYR A 35 19.80 15.42 -2.83
N PHE A 36 19.66 14.26 -3.46
CA PHE A 36 18.86 14.12 -4.67
C PHE A 36 17.35 14.17 -4.40
N GLY A 37 16.90 13.74 -3.23
CA GLY A 37 15.47 13.74 -2.83
C GLY A 37 14.68 12.51 -3.25
N GLY A 38 15.36 11.38 -3.40
CA GLY A 38 14.78 10.10 -3.82
C GLY A 38 14.61 9.99 -5.35
N VAL A 39 14.63 8.76 -5.86
CA VAL A 39 14.51 8.49 -7.31
C VAL A 39 13.18 8.99 -7.88
N PHE A 40 12.12 8.97 -7.09
CA PHE A 40 10.81 9.54 -7.41
C PHE A 40 10.59 10.95 -6.85
N ARG A 41 11.57 11.55 -6.21
CA ARG A 41 11.51 12.90 -5.62
C ARG A 41 10.57 13.02 -4.40
N ALA A 42 10.30 11.91 -3.73
CA ALA A 42 9.45 11.89 -2.53
C ALA A 42 10.03 12.67 -1.34
N THR A 43 11.35 12.87 -1.29
CA THR A 43 12.05 13.59 -0.22
C THR A 43 12.74 14.89 -0.70
N GLU A 44 12.41 15.35 -1.91
CA GLU A 44 13.03 16.54 -2.50
C GLU A 44 12.94 17.76 -1.59
N GLY A 45 14.11 18.38 -1.34
CA GLY A 45 14.24 19.59 -0.53
C GLY A 45 14.21 19.37 0.98
N LEU A 46 13.87 18.18 1.48
CA LEU A 46 13.81 17.92 2.93
C LEU A 46 15.18 18.00 3.58
N GLN A 47 16.25 17.48 2.95
CA GLN A 47 17.61 17.62 3.47
C GLN A 47 18.02 19.10 3.58
N LYS A 48 17.67 19.92 2.59
CA LYS A 48 17.97 21.37 2.63
C LYS A 48 17.24 22.06 3.81
N LYS A 49 16.03 21.64 4.13
CA LYS A 49 15.19 22.21 5.20
C LYS A 49 15.62 21.74 6.59
N TYR A 50 15.91 20.46 6.76
CA TYR A 50 16.12 19.84 8.09
C TYR A 50 17.57 19.42 8.37
N GLY A 51 18.44 19.51 7.40
CA GLY A 51 19.86 19.18 7.54
C GLY A 51 20.18 17.72 7.25
N SER A 52 21.47 17.45 6.94
CA SER A 52 21.97 16.13 6.58
C SER A 52 22.08 15.15 7.76
N GLN A 53 21.84 15.57 8.98
CA GLN A 53 21.74 14.67 10.14
C GLN A 53 20.35 14.07 10.30
N ARG A 54 19.33 14.70 9.70
CA ARG A 54 17.94 14.28 9.79
C ARG A 54 17.44 13.62 8.49
N VAL A 55 17.98 14.06 7.35
CA VAL A 55 17.64 13.51 6.02
C VAL A 55 18.95 13.27 5.28
N PHE A 56 19.28 12.00 4.99
CA PHE A 56 20.60 11.67 4.45
C PHE A 56 20.60 10.46 3.53
N ASP A 57 21.65 10.34 2.74
CA ASP A 57 21.86 9.24 1.81
C ASP A 57 22.50 8.04 2.53
N ALA A 58 22.07 6.84 2.15
CA ALA A 58 22.71 5.59 2.51
C ALA A 58 23.40 4.97 1.27
N PRO A 59 24.46 4.16 1.47
CA PRO A 59 24.96 3.29 0.41
C PRO A 59 23.88 2.35 -0.12
N ILE A 60 24.10 1.78 -1.31
CA ILE A 60 23.27 0.71 -1.87
C ILE A 60 23.50 -0.56 -1.04
N SER A 61 22.76 -0.68 0.04
CA SER A 61 22.82 -1.81 0.96
C SER A 61 21.53 -1.88 1.76
N GLU A 62 20.53 -2.56 1.27
CA GLU A 62 19.20 -2.63 1.92
C GLU A 62 19.29 -3.31 3.30
N SER A 63 20.17 -4.32 3.44
CA SER A 63 20.47 -4.91 4.75
C SER A 63 21.07 -3.90 5.73
N GLY A 64 21.99 -3.04 5.26
CA GLY A 64 22.57 -1.96 6.05
C GLY A 64 21.54 -0.90 6.41
N ILE A 65 20.68 -0.51 5.48
CA ILE A 65 19.61 0.46 5.70
C ILE A 65 18.67 -0.04 6.81
N VAL A 66 18.11 -1.23 6.69
CA VAL A 66 17.16 -1.76 7.67
C VAL A 66 17.86 -2.10 8.99
N GLY A 67 19.05 -2.71 8.95
CA GLY A 67 19.81 -3.05 10.16
C GLY A 67 20.15 -1.82 10.99
N THR A 68 20.55 -0.72 10.36
CA THR A 68 20.81 0.56 11.03
C THR A 68 19.53 1.15 11.64
N ALA A 69 18.40 1.05 10.94
CA ALA A 69 17.09 1.52 11.44
C ALA A 69 16.72 0.83 12.76
N ILE A 70 16.96 -0.47 12.89
CA ILE A 70 16.70 -1.23 14.13
C ILE A 70 17.48 -0.66 15.29
N GLY A 71 18.78 -0.41 15.09
CA GLY A 71 19.65 0.19 16.11
C GLY A 71 19.22 1.62 16.47
N MET A 72 18.86 2.43 15.50
CA MET A 72 18.33 3.79 15.70
C MET A 72 17.03 3.77 16.51
N ALA A 73 16.11 2.87 16.19
CA ALA A 73 14.85 2.71 16.91
C ALA A 73 15.09 2.28 18.37
N ALA A 74 15.97 1.33 18.59
CA ALA A 74 16.36 0.89 19.96
C ALA A 74 17.02 2.02 20.76
N TYR A 75 17.65 2.98 20.09
CA TYR A 75 18.26 4.16 20.72
C TYR A 75 17.26 5.31 20.93
N GLY A 76 16.01 5.17 20.51
CA GLY A 76 14.94 6.16 20.71
C GLY A 76 14.67 7.09 19.53
N LEU A 77 15.29 6.85 18.37
CA LEU A 77 14.96 7.54 17.15
C LEU A 77 13.73 6.90 16.46
N ARG A 78 13.18 7.60 15.50
CA ARG A 78 12.04 7.19 14.70
C ARG A 78 12.45 7.17 13.21
N PRO A 79 13.13 6.09 12.77
CA PRO A 79 13.63 6.03 11.40
C PRO A 79 12.53 5.72 10.39
N VAL A 80 12.52 6.52 9.33
CA VAL A 80 11.74 6.30 8.11
C VAL A 80 12.74 5.99 7.01
N VAL A 81 12.78 4.74 6.57
CA VAL A 81 13.75 4.32 5.56
C VAL A 81 13.07 4.07 4.22
N GLU A 82 13.75 4.41 3.13
CA GLU A 82 13.31 4.12 1.79
C GLU A 82 14.15 3.02 1.16
N ILE A 83 13.48 1.97 0.70
CA ILE A 83 14.01 1.01 -0.27
C ILE A 83 13.49 1.46 -1.63
N GLN A 84 14.37 1.74 -2.58
CA GLN A 84 14.03 2.41 -3.85
C GLN A 84 12.92 1.74 -4.66
N PHE A 85 12.81 0.40 -4.57
CA PHE A 85 11.76 -0.41 -5.19
C PHE A 85 11.45 -1.61 -4.32
N GLY A 86 10.21 -2.02 -4.29
CA GLY A 86 9.78 -3.25 -3.62
C GLY A 86 10.49 -4.50 -4.13
N ASP A 87 11.11 -4.43 -5.30
CA ASP A 87 11.93 -5.50 -5.88
C ASP A 87 13.29 -5.68 -5.18
N TYR A 88 13.76 -4.68 -4.42
CA TYR A 88 15.11 -4.65 -3.82
C TYR A 88 15.13 -4.96 -2.32
N PHE A 89 14.00 -5.28 -1.70
CA PHE A 89 13.97 -5.56 -0.26
C PHE A 89 14.65 -6.89 0.14
N TYR A 90 14.84 -7.83 -0.80
CA TYR A 90 15.34 -9.17 -0.50
C TYR A 90 16.65 -9.22 0.29
N PRO A 91 17.67 -8.38 0.02
CA PRO A 91 18.88 -8.34 0.85
C PRO A 91 18.63 -7.95 2.32
N ALA A 92 17.52 -7.25 2.61
CA ALA A 92 17.13 -6.85 3.96
C ALA A 92 16.22 -7.85 4.68
N MET A 93 15.87 -8.96 4.05
CA MET A 93 14.90 -9.93 4.62
C MET A 93 15.31 -10.45 5.99
N ASP A 94 16.58 -10.75 6.20
CA ASP A 94 17.05 -11.23 7.49
C ASP A 94 16.82 -10.18 8.59
N GLN A 95 17.16 -8.91 8.33
CA GLN A 95 16.94 -7.81 9.28
C GLN A 95 15.44 -7.60 9.55
N ILE A 96 14.60 -7.71 8.53
CA ILE A 96 13.14 -7.54 8.68
C ILE A 96 12.54 -8.71 9.47
N VAL A 97 12.84 -9.95 9.09
CA VAL A 97 12.21 -11.17 9.64
C VAL A 97 12.81 -11.55 10.97
N SER A 98 14.16 -11.61 11.07
CA SER A 98 14.85 -12.16 12.24
C SER A 98 14.95 -11.16 13.38
N GLU A 99 15.02 -9.86 13.07
CA GLU A 99 15.26 -8.82 14.08
C GLU A 99 14.08 -7.86 14.24
N LEU A 100 13.76 -7.07 13.19
CA LEU A 100 12.78 -5.98 13.27
C LEU A 100 11.41 -6.46 13.75
N SER A 101 10.87 -7.50 13.14
CA SER A 101 9.54 -8.02 13.47
C SER A 101 9.44 -8.60 14.89
N ARG A 102 10.55 -9.00 15.49
CA ARG A 102 10.60 -9.76 16.74
C ARG A 102 11.15 -9.00 17.94
N ILE A 103 11.79 -7.84 17.73
CA ILE A 103 12.51 -7.14 18.79
C ILE A 103 11.61 -6.82 19.99
N ARG A 104 10.40 -6.33 19.75
CA ARG A 104 9.46 -6.02 20.82
C ARG A 104 9.02 -7.24 21.62
N TYR A 105 8.69 -8.34 20.92
CA TYR A 105 8.32 -9.60 21.56
C TYR A 105 9.49 -10.20 22.33
N ARG A 106 10.68 -10.25 21.72
CA ARG A 106 11.91 -10.82 22.32
C ARG A 106 12.37 -10.08 23.56
N SER A 107 12.22 -8.75 23.56
CA SER A 107 12.57 -7.90 24.71
C SER A 107 11.47 -7.79 25.78
N VAL A 108 10.37 -8.52 25.64
CA VAL A 108 9.24 -8.44 26.56
C VAL A 108 8.72 -6.97 26.70
N ASN A 109 8.71 -6.26 25.56
CA ASN A 109 8.31 -4.84 25.44
C ASN A 109 9.30 -3.81 26.04
N ASP A 110 10.52 -4.21 26.40
CA ASP A 110 11.58 -3.26 26.82
C ASP A 110 12.00 -2.35 25.65
N PHE A 111 11.95 -2.87 24.42
CA PHE A 111 12.20 -2.13 23.20
C PHE A 111 10.95 -2.12 22.32
N THR A 112 10.61 -0.94 21.81
CA THR A 112 9.71 -0.78 20.68
C THR A 112 10.51 -0.72 19.38
N ALA A 113 9.84 -0.85 18.23
CA ALA A 113 10.49 -0.80 16.94
C ALA A 113 9.78 0.19 15.99
N PRO A 114 9.80 1.50 16.28
CA PRO A 114 9.11 2.53 15.50
C PRO A 114 9.84 2.77 14.17
N VAL A 115 9.91 1.75 13.33
CA VAL A 115 10.57 1.79 12.02
C VAL A 115 9.51 1.76 10.94
N THR A 116 9.50 2.77 10.06
CA THR A 116 8.68 2.76 8.85
C THR A 116 9.58 2.47 7.64
N ILE A 117 9.32 1.36 6.96
CA ILE A 117 10.01 1.01 5.70
C ILE A 117 9.07 1.38 4.56
N ARG A 118 9.45 2.40 3.80
CA ARG A 118 8.73 2.85 2.60
C ARG A 118 9.33 2.19 1.37
N MET A 119 8.49 1.72 0.46
CA MET A 119 8.95 1.22 -0.82
C MET A 119 7.92 1.39 -1.93
N PRO A 120 8.32 1.92 -3.09
CA PRO A 120 7.48 1.95 -4.28
C PRO A 120 7.25 0.53 -4.80
N VAL A 121 5.99 0.18 -5.08
CA VAL A 121 5.59 -1.18 -5.52
C VAL A 121 4.67 -1.13 -6.74
N GLY A 122 4.42 -2.29 -7.31
CA GLY A 122 3.51 -2.46 -8.43
C GLY A 122 4.08 -1.97 -9.77
N GLY A 123 3.32 -2.15 -10.82
CA GLY A 123 3.68 -1.72 -12.16
C GLY A 123 3.20 -0.31 -12.52
N GLY A 124 3.01 -0.07 -13.83
CA GLY A 124 2.54 1.21 -14.35
C GLY A 124 3.64 2.14 -14.87
N ILE A 125 4.89 1.67 -14.87
CA ILE A 125 6.05 2.44 -15.35
C ILE A 125 6.90 1.70 -16.39
N TYR A 126 6.43 0.54 -16.88
CA TYR A 126 7.19 -0.36 -17.77
C TYR A 126 8.53 -0.81 -17.17
N GLY A 127 8.56 -1.00 -15.84
CA GLY A 127 9.78 -1.35 -15.11
C GLY A 127 10.23 -2.81 -15.25
N GLY A 128 9.41 -3.68 -15.85
CA GLY A 128 9.72 -5.10 -16.07
C GLY A 128 9.87 -5.86 -14.75
N GLN A 129 10.68 -6.93 -14.79
CA GLN A 129 10.79 -7.91 -13.71
C GLN A 129 11.41 -7.37 -12.42
N THR A 130 12.22 -6.33 -12.50
CA THR A 130 13.03 -5.81 -11.39
C THR A 130 12.58 -4.48 -10.82
N HIS A 131 11.44 -3.93 -11.30
CA HIS A 131 10.92 -2.64 -10.85
C HIS A 131 9.38 -2.60 -10.77
N SER A 132 8.72 -3.76 -10.73
CA SER A 132 7.25 -3.80 -10.84
C SER A 132 6.57 -4.82 -9.92
N GLN A 133 7.29 -5.38 -8.96
CA GLN A 133 6.73 -6.40 -8.08
C GLN A 133 5.78 -5.82 -7.01
N SER A 134 4.89 -6.68 -6.56
CA SER A 134 3.91 -6.43 -5.50
C SER A 134 4.12 -7.45 -4.39
N PRO A 135 5.02 -7.16 -3.41
CA PRO A 135 5.52 -8.13 -2.44
C PRO A 135 4.68 -8.23 -1.16
N GLU A 136 3.49 -7.65 -1.10
CA GLU A 136 2.70 -7.52 0.12
C GLU A 136 2.46 -8.86 0.83
N ALA A 137 2.22 -9.95 0.10
CA ALA A 137 1.97 -11.27 0.68
C ALA A 137 3.16 -11.80 1.50
N ILE A 138 4.38 -11.41 1.15
CA ILE A 138 5.59 -11.79 1.90
C ILE A 138 5.57 -11.13 3.28
N PHE A 139 5.26 -9.84 3.35
CA PHE A 139 5.26 -9.10 4.60
C PHE A 139 4.08 -9.44 5.50
N THR A 140 2.91 -9.71 4.92
CA THR A 140 1.71 -10.10 5.69
C THR A 140 1.85 -11.46 6.38
N HIS A 141 2.73 -12.33 5.88
CA HIS A 141 3.06 -13.62 6.51
C HIS A 141 3.98 -13.48 7.74
N ILE A 142 4.65 -12.35 7.92
CA ILE A 142 5.63 -12.16 8.99
C ILE A 142 4.95 -11.56 10.22
N ALA A 143 4.79 -12.37 11.28
CA ALA A 143 4.23 -11.89 12.55
C ALA A 143 5.09 -10.76 13.14
N GLY A 144 4.42 -9.70 13.60
CA GLY A 144 5.06 -8.51 14.19
C GLY A 144 5.27 -7.36 13.20
N LEU A 145 4.90 -7.51 11.93
CA LEU A 145 4.87 -6.43 10.95
C LEU A 145 3.43 -5.97 10.68
N ARG A 146 3.29 -4.68 10.43
CA ARG A 146 2.09 -4.09 9.83
C ARG A 146 2.38 -3.75 8.37
N THR A 147 1.46 -4.06 7.47
CA THR A 147 1.59 -3.79 6.03
C THR A 147 0.48 -2.87 5.56
N VAL A 148 0.84 -1.72 5.02
CA VAL A 148 -0.07 -0.63 4.64
C VAL A 148 0.14 -0.27 3.17
N MET A 149 -0.94 -0.02 2.43
CA MET A 149 -0.90 0.43 1.03
C MET A 149 -2.06 1.40 0.76
N PRO A 150 -1.80 2.70 0.66
CA PRO A 150 -2.84 3.70 0.37
C PRO A 150 -3.34 3.60 -1.08
N SER A 151 -4.57 4.06 -1.33
CA SER A 151 -5.16 4.15 -2.66
C SER A 151 -5.31 5.57 -3.20
N ASN A 152 -5.08 6.60 -2.39
CA ASN A 152 -5.23 8.00 -2.78
C ASN A 152 -4.35 8.92 -1.93
N PRO A 153 -4.16 10.21 -2.35
CA PRO A 153 -3.26 11.14 -1.67
C PRO A 153 -3.63 11.46 -0.22
N ILE A 154 -4.93 11.58 0.10
CA ILE A 154 -5.39 11.90 1.46
C ILE A 154 -5.00 10.76 2.41
N GLU A 155 -5.30 9.52 2.02
CA GLU A 155 -4.92 8.34 2.80
C GLU A 155 -3.41 8.16 2.87
N ALA A 156 -2.69 8.44 1.76
CA ALA A 156 -1.23 8.31 1.75
C ALA A 156 -0.57 9.19 2.81
N LYS A 157 -1.00 10.45 2.95
CA LYS A 157 -0.48 11.35 3.99
C LYS A 157 -0.89 10.90 5.40
N GLY A 158 -2.18 10.66 5.63
CA GLY A 158 -2.68 10.32 6.96
C GLY A 158 -2.18 8.97 7.48
N LEU A 159 -2.12 7.95 6.62
CA LEU A 159 -1.59 6.62 6.97
C LEU A 159 -0.08 6.65 7.18
N LEU A 160 0.67 7.45 6.40
CA LEU A 160 2.12 7.55 6.58
C LEU A 160 2.47 8.24 7.90
N ILE A 161 1.76 9.31 8.28
CA ILE A 161 1.94 9.92 9.59
C ILE A 161 1.65 8.90 10.70
N ALA A 162 0.51 8.19 10.63
CA ALA A 162 0.16 7.16 11.60
C ALA A 162 1.18 6.00 11.63
N ALA A 163 1.75 5.62 10.48
CA ALA A 163 2.79 4.62 10.39
C ALA A 163 4.09 5.06 11.09
N ILE A 164 4.49 6.32 10.91
CA ILE A 164 5.68 6.88 11.56
C ILE A 164 5.48 6.98 13.08
N GLU A 165 4.28 7.26 13.55
CA GLU A 165 3.95 7.31 14.98
C GLU A 165 3.81 5.93 15.63
N SER A 166 3.61 4.89 14.84
CA SER A 166 3.44 3.52 15.36
C SER A 166 4.66 3.09 16.20
N PRO A 167 4.45 2.49 17.37
CA PRO A 167 5.55 1.90 18.14
C PRO A 167 6.03 0.57 17.56
N ASP A 168 5.30 0.01 16.61
CA ASP A 168 5.60 -1.25 15.91
C ASP A 168 6.01 -0.99 14.46
N PRO A 169 6.79 -1.88 13.85
CA PRO A 169 7.29 -1.68 12.50
C PRO A 169 6.18 -1.71 11.45
N VAL A 170 6.25 -0.77 10.52
CA VAL A 170 5.29 -0.65 9.42
C VAL A 170 6.01 -0.75 8.08
N ILE A 171 5.55 -1.66 7.25
CA ILE A 171 5.90 -1.74 5.83
C ILE A 171 4.87 -0.89 5.07
N PHE A 172 5.32 0.23 4.54
CA PHE A 172 4.48 1.19 3.82
C PHE A 172 4.72 1.07 2.32
N LEU A 173 3.79 0.41 1.64
CA LEU A 173 3.87 0.11 0.21
C LEU A 173 3.23 1.24 -0.59
N GLU A 174 3.96 1.81 -1.53
CA GLU A 174 3.56 2.97 -2.31
C GLU A 174 3.26 2.57 -3.76
N PRO A 175 2.00 2.48 -4.19
CA PRO A 175 1.68 2.09 -5.56
C PRO A 175 2.13 3.17 -6.54
N LYS A 176 3.23 2.90 -7.27
CA LYS A 176 3.88 3.84 -8.22
C LYS A 176 2.94 4.40 -9.27
N ARG A 177 1.96 3.60 -9.69
CA ARG A 177 0.97 4.01 -10.69
C ARG A 177 0.19 5.25 -10.26
N LEU A 178 0.05 5.46 -8.93
CA LEU A 178 -0.72 6.55 -8.36
C LEU A 178 0.12 7.80 -8.02
N TYR A 179 1.44 7.75 -8.20
CA TYR A 179 2.35 8.82 -7.71
C TYR A 179 2.06 10.20 -8.30
N ASN A 180 1.91 10.29 -9.62
CA ASN A 180 1.95 11.57 -10.32
C ASN A 180 0.59 12.07 -10.77
N GLY A 181 -0.48 11.38 -10.49
CA GLY A 181 -1.82 11.82 -10.89
C GLY A 181 -2.87 10.77 -10.63
N PRO A 182 -4.13 11.16 -10.78
CA PRO A 182 -5.25 10.26 -10.62
C PRO A 182 -5.17 9.12 -11.63
N PHE A 183 -5.75 8.00 -11.26
CA PHE A 183 -5.89 6.82 -12.09
C PHE A 183 -7.37 6.45 -12.17
N ASP A 184 -7.88 6.30 -13.37
CA ASP A 184 -9.30 6.04 -13.66
C ASP A 184 -9.66 4.54 -13.63
N GLY A 185 -8.71 3.68 -13.37
CA GLY A 185 -8.89 2.23 -13.32
C GLY A 185 -8.59 1.51 -14.62
N TYR A 186 -8.28 2.21 -15.70
CA TYR A 186 -8.03 1.61 -17.02
C TYR A 186 -6.57 1.71 -17.44
N TYR A 187 -5.97 0.58 -17.81
CA TYR A 187 -4.60 0.52 -18.32
C TYR A 187 -4.51 0.61 -19.84
N ASP A 188 -5.56 0.26 -20.55
CA ASP A 188 -5.66 0.17 -22.02
C ASP A 188 -6.08 1.48 -22.72
N ARG A 189 -6.27 2.54 -21.93
CA ARG A 189 -6.57 3.87 -22.44
C ARG A 189 -5.34 4.76 -22.40
N ALA A 190 -5.21 5.63 -23.40
CA ALA A 190 -4.25 6.72 -23.32
C ALA A 190 -4.55 7.54 -22.06
N LEU A 191 -3.56 7.65 -21.18
CA LEU A 191 -3.68 8.52 -20.02
C LEU A 191 -3.83 9.95 -20.51
N GLN A 192 -4.88 10.60 -20.04
CA GLN A 192 -4.92 12.05 -20.13
C GLN A 192 -3.69 12.60 -19.42
N SER A 193 -3.11 13.68 -19.94
CA SER A 193 -1.96 14.30 -19.33
C SER A 193 -2.23 14.52 -17.83
N TRP A 194 -1.32 14.11 -16.95
CA TRP A 194 -1.43 14.37 -15.52
C TRP A 194 -1.61 15.86 -15.18
N ARG A 195 -1.28 16.77 -16.10
CA ARG A 195 -1.49 18.22 -15.98
C ARG A 195 -2.95 18.63 -16.13
N ASP A 196 -3.76 17.78 -16.75
CA ASP A 196 -5.16 18.07 -17.08
C ASP A 196 -6.14 17.44 -16.07
N HIS A 197 -5.61 16.78 -15.01
CA HIS A 197 -6.42 16.20 -13.95
C HIS A 197 -6.45 17.08 -12.71
N GLU A 198 -7.62 17.16 -12.09
CA GLU A 198 -7.77 17.76 -10.79
C GLU A 198 -7.07 16.87 -9.73
N LEU A 199 -6.11 17.46 -9.03
CA LEU A 199 -5.41 16.79 -7.94
C LEU A 199 -6.29 16.72 -6.69
N ALA A 200 -6.01 15.74 -5.81
CA ALA A 200 -6.75 15.59 -4.57
C ALA A 200 -6.56 16.79 -3.64
N GLN A 201 -7.64 17.23 -3.01
CA GLN A 201 -7.62 18.26 -1.97
C GLN A 201 -7.19 17.64 -0.64
N VAL A 202 -5.89 17.66 -0.36
CA VAL A 202 -5.29 17.06 0.83
C VAL A 202 -5.26 18.09 1.96
N PRO A 203 -5.73 17.77 3.19
CA PRO A 203 -5.67 18.69 4.32
C PRO A 203 -4.23 19.12 4.64
N ASP A 204 -4.06 20.41 4.95
CA ASP A 204 -2.78 20.96 5.39
C ASP A 204 -2.42 20.48 6.81
N GLY A 205 -1.10 20.52 7.10
CA GLY A 205 -0.59 20.22 8.42
C GLY A 205 -0.76 18.75 8.84
N TYR A 206 -0.84 18.54 10.13
CA TYR A 206 -0.90 17.22 10.75
C TYR A 206 -2.33 16.68 10.78
N TYR A 207 -2.49 15.44 10.35
CA TYR A 207 -3.64 14.58 10.62
C TYR A 207 -3.23 13.12 10.43
N THR A 208 -3.94 12.21 11.05
CA THR A 208 -3.75 10.77 10.88
C THR A 208 -4.97 10.13 10.25
N THR A 209 -4.74 9.02 9.56
CA THR A 209 -5.76 8.05 9.19
C THR A 209 -5.54 6.82 10.05
N GLU A 210 -6.61 6.30 10.65
CA GLU A 210 -6.54 5.14 11.53
C GLU A 210 -5.99 3.92 10.79
N LEU A 211 -4.92 3.34 11.35
CA LEU A 211 -4.36 2.06 10.89
C LEU A 211 -5.34 0.92 11.25
N ASP A 212 -5.20 -0.21 10.56
CA ASP A 212 -5.96 -1.44 10.81
C ASP A 212 -7.49 -1.29 10.58
N LYS A 213 -7.89 -0.24 9.84
CA LYS A 213 -9.27 0.03 9.46
C LYS A 213 -9.43 0.17 7.95
N ALA A 214 -10.38 -0.58 7.41
CA ALA A 214 -10.81 -0.46 6.03
C ALA A 214 -11.82 0.68 5.85
N VAL A 215 -12.04 1.10 4.61
CA VAL A 215 -13.05 2.11 4.27
C VAL A 215 -13.89 1.66 3.07
N ILE A 216 -15.20 1.88 3.15
CA ILE A 216 -16.11 1.66 2.04
C ILE A 216 -15.99 2.87 1.10
N ARG A 217 -15.41 2.65 -0.09
CA ARG A 217 -15.28 3.69 -1.14
C ARG A 217 -16.53 3.85 -1.97
N ARG A 218 -17.27 2.78 -2.12
CA ARG A 218 -18.57 2.76 -2.78
C ARG A 218 -19.48 1.81 -1.99
N ALA A 219 -20.60 2.31 -1.52
CA ALA A 219 -21.63 1.47 -0.93
C ALA A 219 -22.33 0.68 -2.03
N GLY A 220 -22.76 -0.55 -1.70
CA GLY A 220 -23.47 -1.41 -2.64
C GLY A 220 -24.13 -2.58 -1.91
N ALA A 221 -24.97 -3.33 -2.63
CA ALA A 221 -25.74 -4.42 -2.07
C ALA A 221 -25.62 -5.75 -2.85
N ASP A 222 -25.03 -5.76 -4.04
CA ASP A 222 -25.01 -6.94 -4.90
C ASP A 222 -23.78 -7.84 -4.64
N VAL A 223 -22.60 -7.23 -4.43
CA VAL A 223 -21.33 -7.94 -4.27
C VAL A 223 -20.35 -7.10 -3.44
N THR A 224 -19.62 -7.75 -2.54
CA THR A 224 -18.47 -7.16 -1.83
C THR A 224 -17.22 -7.29 -2.67
N VAL A 225 -16.49 -6.19 -2.84
CA VAL A 225 -15.19 -6.18 -3.52
C VAL A 225 -14.11 -5.74 -2.55
N LEU A 226 -13.14 -6.62 -2.28
CA LEU A 226 -12.00 -6.32 -1.44
C LEU A 226 -10.82 -5.93 -2.31
N ALA A 227 -10.30 -4.72 -2.14
CA ALA A 227 -9.18 -4.21 -2.91
C ALA A 227 -8.27 -3.31 -2.07
N TYR A 228 -7.08 -3.02 -2.56
CA TYR A 228 -6.13 -2.07 -1.98
C TYR A 228 -5.26 -1.43 -3.07
N GLY A 229 -4.64 -0.30 -2.75
CA GLY A 229 -3.77 0.43 -3.66
C GLY A 229 -4.44 0.76 -4.99
N THR A 230 -3.76 0.50 -6.09
CA THR A 230 -4.22 0.78 -7.46
C THR A 230 -5.53 0.06 -7.80
N MET A 231 -5.73 -1.12 -7.25
CA MET A 231 -6.87 -1.98 -7.59
C MET A 231 -8.22 -1.45 -7.08
N VAL A 232 -8.22 -0.56 -6.10
CA VAL A 232 -9.45 0.14 -5.67
C VAL A 232 -10.06 0.93 -6.84
N HIS A 233 -9.26 1.62 -7.63
CA HIS A 233 -9.72 2.36 -8.81
C HIS A 233 -10.25 1.44 -9.90
N VAL A 234 -9.59 0.30 -10.12
CA VAL A 234 -10.06 -0.73 -11.06
C VAL A 234 -11.42 -1.29 -10.65
N ALA A 235 -11.60 -1.57 -9.35
CA ALA A 235 -12.88 -2.05 -8.81
C ALA A 235 -14.01 -1.04 -9.01
N LEU A 236 -13.74 0.25 -8.74
CA LEU A 236 -14.70 1.33 -8.93
C LEU A 236 -15.12 1.50 -10.40
N ALA A 237 -14.14 1.49 -11.31
CA ALA A 237 -14.39 1.57 -12.75
C ALA A 237 -15.22 0.36 -13.24
N ALA A 238 -14.86 -0.84 -12.82
CA ALA A 238 -15.59 -2.06 -13.17
C ALA A 238 -17.05 -2.04 -12.66
N ALA A 239 -17.28 -1.55 -11.44
CA ALA A 239 -18.63 -1.43 -10.89
C ALA A 239 -19.48 -0.46 -11.68
N GLN A 240 -18.90 0.67 -12.09
CA GLN A 240 -19.58 1.68 -12.94
C GLN A 240 -19.91 1.12 -14.32
N ASP A 241 -18.95 0.49 -15.00
CA ASP A 241 -19.12 -0.04 -16.35
C ASP A 241 -20.13 -1.20 -16.40
N ALA A 242 -20.13 -2.06 -15.38
CA ALA A 242 -21.03 -3.20 -15.30
C ALA A 242 -22.46 -2.82 -14.87
N GLY A 243 -22.67 -1.63 -14.30
CA GLY A 243 -23.93 -1.23 -13.69
C GLY A 243 -24.33 -2.11 -12.50
N ILE A 244 -23.35 -2.74 -11.83
CA ILE A 244 -23.56 -3.61 -10.66
C ILE A 244 -23.43 -2.78 -9.38
N ASP A 245 -24.31 -3.03 -8.43
CA ASP A 245 -24.31 -2.34 -7.13
C ASP A 245 -23.27 -2.96 -6.18
N ALA A 246 -21.99 -2.86 -6.61
CA ALA A 246 -20.85 -3.40 -5.85
C ALA A 246 -20.49 -2.50 -4.65
N GLU A 247 -20.30 -3.10 -3.48
CA GLU A 247 -19.66 -2.47 -2.33
C GLU A 247 -18.14 -2.62 -2.43
N VAL A 248 -17.45 -1.51 -2.70
CA VAL A 248 -15.99 -1.52 -2.85
C VAL A 248 -15.34 -1.10 -1.54
N ILE A 249 -14.57 -2.02 -0.97
CA ILE A 249 -13.81 -1.83 0.26
C ILE A 249 -12.34 -1.67 -0.06
N ASP A 250 -11.79 -0.53 0.33
CA ASP A 250 -10.34 -0.27 0.34
C ASP A 250 -9.78 -0.70 1.69
N LEU A 251 -8.94 -1.71 1.69
CA LEU A 251 -8.38 -2.27 2.93
C LEU A 251 -7.43 -1.30 3.63
N ARG A 252 -6.69 -0.45 2.90
CA ARG A 252 -5.70 0.51 3.41
C ARG A 252 -4.56 -0.15 4.20
N THR A 253 -4.88 -0.83 5.31
CA THR A 253 -3.99 -1.76 6.00
C THR A 253 -4.28 -3.16 5.50
N ILE A 254 -3.30 -3.78 4.84
CA ILE A 254 -3.42 -5.13 4.31
C ILE A 254 -3.34 -6.12 5.47
N TRP A 255 -2.42 -5.89 6.42
CA TRP A 255 -2.30 -6.69 7.63
C TRP A 255 -1.85 -5.83 8.83
N PRO A 256 -2.49 -5.95 10.01
CA PRO A 256 -3.73 -6.68 10.30
C PRO A 256 -4.92 -6.15 9.49
N VAL A 257 -5.78 -7.07 9.03
CA VAL A 257 -6.96 -6.70 8.24
C VAL A 257 -8.16 -6.37 9.12
N ASP A 258 -8.99 -5.39 8.69
CA ASP A 258 -10.28 -5.08 9.34
C ASP A 258 -11.34 -6.13 8.99
N ILE A 259 -11.27 -7.27 9.68
CA ILE A 259 -12.16 -8.40 9.45
C ILE A 259 -13.64 -8.05 9.70
N GLU A 260 -13.92 -7.16 10.67
CA GLU A 260 -15.30 -6.77 11.01
C GLU A 260 -16.00 -6.06 9.84
N THR A 261 -15.29 -5.15 9.16
CA THR A 261 -15.82 -4.46 7.99
C THR A 261 -16.05 -5.42 6.83
N ILE A 262 -15.12 -6.35 6.60
CA ILE A 262 -15.25 -7.39 5.56
C ILE A 262 -16.47 -8.27 5.83
N VAL A 263 -16.55 -8.85 7.02
CA VAL A 263 -17.62 -9.77 7.42
C VAL A 263 -18.99 -9.10 7.31
N ARG A 264 -19.14 -7.90 7.82
CA ARG A 264 -20.39 -7.13 7.71
C ARG A 264 -20.84 -6.92 6.27
N SER A 265 -19.90 -6.61 5.39
CA SER A 265 -20.19 -6.40 3.96
C SER A 265 -20.59 -7.71 3.27
N VAL A 266 -19.82 -8.78 3.48
CA VAL A 266 -20.13 -10.09 2.85
C VAL A 266 -21.44 -10.67 3.36
N HIS A 267 -21.76 -10.53 4.64
CA HIS A 267 -23.09 -10.92 5.16
C HIS A 267 -24.24 -10.17 4.49
N LYS A 268 -24.02 -8.90 4.13
CA LYS A 268 -25.02 -8.10 3.43
C LYS A 268 -25.21 -8.50 1.99
N THR A 269 -24.11 -8.78 1.27
CA THR A 269 -24.13 -8.98 -0.19
C THR A 269 -24.22 -10.44 -0.63
N GLY A 270 -23.83 -11.39 0.24
CA GLY A 270 -23.76 -12.81 -0.07
C GLY A 270 -22.68 -13.21 -1.09
N ARG A 271 -21.91 -12.25 -1.63
CA ARG A 271 -20.96 -12.49 -2.72
C ARG A 271 -19.67 -11.69 -2.49
N CYS A 272 -18.53 -12.29 -2.88
CA CYS A 272 -17.24 -11.68 -2.68
C CYS A 272 -16.33 -11.81 -3.90
N VAL A 273 -15.74 -10.69 -4.32
CA VAL A 273 -14.65 -10.61 -5.30
C VAL A 273 -13.43 -9.98 -4.63
N ILE A 274 -12.27 -10.61 -4.76
CA ILE A 274 -11.00 -10.15 -4.21
C ILE A 274 -10.10 -9.71 -5.35
N LEU A 275 -9.58 -8.50 -5.27
CA LEU A 275 -8.82 -7.87 -6.35
C LEU A 275 -7.48 -7.35 -5.86
N HIS A 276 -6.37 -7.87 -6.42
CA HIS A 276 -5.02 -7.36 -6.20
C HIS A 276 -4.12 -7.54 -7.42
N GLU A 277 -3.05 -6.75 -7.47
CA GLU A 277 -2.11 -6.74 -8.60
C GLU A 277 -1.08 -7.87 -8.56
N ALA A 278 -0.71 -8.35 -7.36
CA ALA A 278 0.24 -9.44 -7.18
C ALA A 278 -0.21 -10.74 -7.86
N THR A 279 0.72 -11.68 -7.99
CA THR A 279 0.44 -13.04 -8.50
C THR A 279 -0.66 -13.76 -7.71
N ARG A 280 -1.34 -14.70 -8.36
CA ARG A 280 -2.48 -15.43 -7.79
C ARG A 280 -2.08 -16.41 -6.70
N THR A 281 -1.05 -17.23 -7.01
CA THR A 281 -0.62 -18.30 -6.09
C THR A 281 0.07 -17.71 -4.87
N SER A 282 -0.45 -18.05 -3.69
CA SER A 282 0.04 -17.54 -2.39
C SER A 282 0.03 -16.00 -2.26
N GLY A 283 -0.68 -15.29 -3.15
CA GLY A 283 -0.96 -13.87 -2.96
C GLY A 283 -1.92 -13.64 -1.80
N PHE A 284 -1.95 -12.42 -1.24
CA PHE A 284 -2.76 -12.10 -0.05
C PHE A 284 -4.27 -12.35 -0.25
N GLY A 285 -4.74 -12.32 -1.48
CA GLY A 285 -6.12 -12.71 -1.80
C GLY A 285 -6.46 -14.17 -1.46
N ALA A 286 -5.49 -15.05 -1.27
CA ALA A 286 -5.74 -16.41 -0.78
C ALA A 286 -6.09 -16.37 0.71
N GLU A 287 -5.39 -15.57 1.52
CA GLU A 287 -5.70 -15.34 2.93
C GLU A 287 -7.08 -14.68 3.10
N LEU A 288 -7.35 -13.62 2.35
CA LEU A 288 -8.67 -12.98 2.36
C LEU A 288 -9.79 -13.96 2.01
N SER A 289 -9.55 -14.85 1.05
CA SER A 289 -10.53 -15.90 0.69
C SER A 289 -10.74 -16.89 1.84
N ALA A 290 -9.68 -17.27 2.55
CA ALA A 290 -9.78 -18.13 3.72
C ALA A 290 -10.56 -17.46 4.85
N LEU A 291 -10.25 -16.20 5.17
CA LEU A 291 -10.96 -15.43 6.19
C LEU A 291 -12.45 -15.24 5.87
N VAL A 292 -12.79 -14.91 4.63
CA VAL A 292 -14.19 -14.80 4.20
C VAL A 292 -14.88 -16.17 4.29
N GLN A 293 -14.21 -17.23 3.89
CA GLN A 293 -14.75 -18.59 3.99
C GLN A 293 -15.00 -18.99 5.47
N GLU A 294 -14.05 -18.67 6.35
CA GLU A 294 -14.15 -19.01 7.78
C GLU A 294 -15.30 -18.28 8.47
N HIS A 295 -15.46 -16.98 8.18
CA HIS A 295 -16.43 -16.15 8.89
C HIS A 295 -17.80 -16.02 8.20
N CYS A 296 -17.87 -16.26 6.88
CA CYS A 296 -19.07 -15.96 6.09
C CYS A 296 -19.62 -17.15 5.30
N PHE A 297 -19.11 -18.37 5.52
CA PHE A 297 -19.49 -19.56 4.74
C PHE A 297 -20.99 -19.71 4.49
N TYR A 298 -21.78 -19.60 5.55
CA TYR A 298 -23.24 -19.77 5.48
C TYR A 298 -24.00 -18.59 4.86
N SER A 299 -23.30 -17.49 4.58
CA SER A 299 -23.87 -16.30 3.92
C SER A 299 -23.49 -16.22 2.44
N LEU A 300 -22.52 -17.05 1.99
CA LEU A 300 -22.07 -17.03 0.61
C LEU A 300 -23.09 -17.70 -0.31
N GLU A 301 -23.48 -16.98 -1.36
CA GLU A 301 -24.40 -17.44 -2.41
C GLU A 301 -23.67 -17.87 -3.69
N ALA A 302 -22.34 -17.62 -3.76
CA ALA A 302 -21.48 -17.99 -4.87
C ALA A 302 -20.05 -18.28 -4.38
N PRO A 303 -19.22 -18.99 -5.16
CA PRO A 303 -17.80 -19.10 -4.90
C PRO A 303 -17.13 -17.74 -4.86
N ILE A 304 -16.10 -17.59 -4.00
CA ILE A 304 -15.29 -16.37 -3.94
C ILE A 304 -14.43 -16.28 -5.20
N GLU A 305 -14.53 -15.18 -5.93
CA GLU A 305 -13.69 -14.91 -7.11
C GLU A 305 -12.46 -14.10 -6.74
N ARG A 306 -11.31 -14.49 -7.33
CA ARG A 306 -10.05 -13.75 -7.18
C ARG A 306 -9.56 -13.25 -8.54
N VAL A 307 -9.51 -11.94 -8.71
CA VAL A 307 -8.95 -11.29 -9.90
C VAL A 307 -7.57 -10.72 -9.55
N THR A 308 -6.53 -11.26 -10.15
CA THR A 308 -5.15 -11.05 -9.73
C THR A 308 -4.22 -10.83 -10.93
N GLY A 309 -2.98 -10.43 -10.70
CA GLY A 309 -1.90 -10.62 -11.67
C GLY A 309 -1.73 -12.11 -12.02
N TRP A 310 -1.02 -12.38 -13.08
CA TRP A 310 -0.75 -13.74 -13.54
C TRP A 310 0.42 -14.36 -12.76
N ASP A 311 0.42 -15.69 -12.61
CA ASP A 311 1.55 -16.44 -12.04
C ASP A 311 2.69 -16.55 -13.07
N ALA A 312 3.27 -15.42 -13.40
CA ALA A 312 4.36 -15.27 -14.37
C ALA A 312 5.31 -14.16 -13.91
N PRO A 313 6.59 -14.19 -14.29
CA PRO A 313 7.46 -13.05 -14.12
C PRO A 313 6.85 -11.82 -14.79
N TYR A 314 6.99 -10.67 -14.13
CA TYR A 314 6.34 -9.44 -14.59
C TYR A 314 6.80 -9.07 -16.01
N PRO A 315 5.89 -8.97 -17.01
CA PRO A 315 6.25 -8.70 -18.39
C PRO A 315 6.55 -7.22 -18.61
N HIS A 316 7.62 -6.92 -19.37
CA HIS A 316 7.97 -5.53 -19.65
C HIS A 316 7.04 -4.90 -20.69
N ALA A 317 6.99 -5.48 -21.91
CA ALA A 317 6.21 -4.93 -23.03
C ALA A 317 4.70 -5.22 -22.92
N HIS A 318 4.33 -6.24 -22.17
CA HIS A 318 2.95 -6.69 -21.99
C HIS A 318 2.40 -6.36 -20.60
N GLU A 319 2.82 -5.24 -20.03
CA GLU A 319 2.40 -4.78 -18.71
C GLU A 319 0.86 -4.69 -18.60
N TRP A 320 0.21 -4.17 -19.64
CA TRP A 320 -1.24 -4.01 -19.67
C TRP A 320 -2.03 -5.33 -19.73
N ASP A 321 -1.44 -6.37 -20.30
CA ASP A 321 -2.04 -7.71 -20.33
C ASP A 321 -1.90 -8.42 -18.98
N TYR A 322 -0.89 -8.04 -18.20
CA TYR A 322 -0.63 -8.59 -16.86
C TYR A 322 -1.63 -8.06 -15.82
N PHE A 323 -1.93 -6.79 -15.86
CA PHE A 323 -2.80 -6.16 -14.86
C PHE A 323 -4.24 -6.67 -14.90
N PRO A 324 -4.89 -6.82 -13.73
CA PRO A 324 -6.31 -7.08 -13.65
C PRO A 324 -7.09 -5.78 -13.97
N GLY A 325 -7.35 -5.54 -15.26
CA GLY A 325 -8.16 -4.41 -15.71
C GLY A 325 -9.65 -4.60 -15.45
N PRO A 326 -10.49 -3.55 -15.62
CA PRO A 326 -11.93 -3.57 -15.33
C PRO A 326 -12.69 -4.70 -16.02
N GLN A 327 -12.33 -5.07 -17.25
CA GLN A 327 -12.98 -6.15 -17.98
C GLN A 327 -12.83 -7.53 -17.32
N ARG A 328 -11.68 -7.78 -16.66
CA ARG A 328 -11.49 -9.01 -15.89
C ARG A 328 -12.34 -9.02 -14.62
N VAL A 329 -12.48 -7.86 -13.98
CA VAL A 329 -13.31 -7.69 -12.78
C VAL A 329 -14.80 -7.81 -13.13
N ILE A 330 -15.25 -7.22 -14.25
CA ILE A 330 -16.64 -7.36 -14.74
C ILE A 330 -17.01 -8.83 -14.96
N LYS A 331 -16.10 -9.62 -15.54
CA LYS A 331 -16.33 -11.06 -15.71
C LYS A 331 -16.51 -11.77 -14.36
N ALA A 332 -15.70 -11.41 -13.34
CA ALA A 332 -15.84 -11.95 -11.99
C ALA A 332 -17.18 -11.54 -11.36
N TYR A 333 -17.60 -10.28 -11.51
CA TYR A 333 -18.93 -9.85 -11.05
C TYR A 333 -20.04 -10.67 -11.69
N GLN A 334 -20.01 -10.81 -13.02
CA GLN A 334 -21.01 -11.61 -13.75
C GLN A 334 -21.02 -13.08 -13.32
N HIS A 335 -19.87 -13.65 -12.95
CA HIS A 335 -19.75 -15.01 -12.47
C HIS A 335 -20.41 -15.18 -11.10
N VAL A 336 -20.06 -14.36 -10.12
CA VAL A 336 -20.65 -14.45 -8.78
C VAL A 336 -22.14 -14.08 -8.76
N MET A 337 -22.60 -13.23 -9.68
CA MET A 337 -24.02 -12.87 -9.79
C MET A 337 -24.88 -13.99 -10.38
N LYS A 338 -24.30 -14.94 -11.13
CA LYS A 338 -25.03 -16.08 -11.68
C LYS A 338 -25.18 -17.23 -10.68
N GLY A 339 -24.42 -17.25 -9.60
CA GLY A 339 -24.43 -18.31 -8.60
C GLY A 339 -23.90 -19.66 -9.11
N LEU A 340 -22.99 -19.65 -10.11
CA LEU A 340 -22.42 -20.84 -10.75
C LEU A 340 -20.99 -21.06 -10.30
#